data_f58a546a25e220785aed07eddbb5c34a
#
_entry.id   f58a546a25e220785aed07eddbb5c34a
#
_cell.length_a   1.000
_cell.length_b   1.000
_cell.length_c   1.000
_cell.angle_alpha   90.00
_cell.angle_beta   90.00
_cell.angle_gamma   90.00
#
_symmetry.space_group_name_H-M   'P 1'
#
loop_
_entity.id
_entity.type
_entity.pdbx_description
1 polymer ?
#
loop_
_entity_poly.entity_id
_entity_poly.type
_entity_poly.pdbx_seq_one_letter_code
_entity_poly.pdbx_strand_id
1 'polypeptide(L)'
;MIQRVYEQAQQSSALNTIIVATDHQEIFDHVKKFGGDVCMTRPDHVSGTDRCYEALAHQQKKYDYIINIQGDEPFIQPDQIDLLAGKLDGMTEIATLIKALQKEEHLFNANIVKVVINNTMEALYFSRSPIPHIRNTPEKDWLGKHKFYKHIGMYAYRYDVLERLTRLSVSSLEKAESLEQLRWLENGFKISVAETLTETIGIDTPEDLQRALQGLK
;
A
#
# COMPACT_ATOMS: atom_id res chain seq x y z
N MET A 1 -6.54 -2.07 -16.72
CA MET A 1 -5.78 -2.05 -15.47
C MET A 1 -6.65 -2.53 -14.31
N ILE A 2 -7.67 -1.80 -13.89
CA ILE A 2 -8.50 -2.14 -12.72
C ILE A 2 -9.13 -3.54 -12.72
N GLN A 3 -9.56 -4.05 -13.86
CA GLN A 3 -10.09 -5.42 -13.97
C GLN A 3 -9.06 -6.46 -13.54
N ARG A 4 -7.79 -6.30 -13.93
CA ARG A 4 -6.71 -7.21 -13.56
C ARG A 4 -6.44 -7.17 -12.05
N VAL A 5 -6.43 -5.97 -11.44
CA VAL A 5 -6.32 -5.84 -9.97
C VAL A 5 -7.47 -6.57 -9.27
N TYR A 6 -8.70 -6.36 -9.75
CA TYR A 6 -9.89 -7.01 -9.22
C TYR A 6 -9.82 -8.54 -9.32
N GLU A 7 -9.46 -9.07 -10.50
CA GLU A 7 -9.29 -10.50 -10.75
C GLU A 7 -8.18 -11.13 -9.89
N GLN A 8 -7.07 -10.42 -9.66
CA GLN A 8 -6.02 -10.87 -8.75
C GLN A 8 -6.49 -10.88 -7.29
N ALA A 9 -7.20 -9.83 -6.87
CA ALA A 9 -7.75 -9.77 -5.53
C ALA A 9 -8.78 -10.90 -5.28
N GLN A 10 -9.57 -11.28 -6.28
CA GLN A 10 -10.53 -12.40 -6.19
C GLN A 10 -9.88 -13.76 -5.92
N GLN A 11 -8.59 -13.93 -6.23
CA GLN A 11 -7.86 -15.17 -5.99
C GLN A 11 -7.32 -15.27 -4.56
N SER A 12 -7.36 -14.18 -3.78
CA SER A 12 -6.98 -14.21 -2.36
C SER A 12 -8.01 -15.01 -1.56
N SER A 13 -7.51 -15.88 -0.71
CA SER A 13 -8.35 -16.70 0.20
C SER A 13 -8.82 -15.91 1.43
N ALA A 14 -8.22 -14.77 1.71
CA ALA A 14 -8.49 -13.99 2.91
C ALA A 14 -9.62 -12.96 2.73
N LEU A 15 -9.98 -12.61 1.50
CA LEU A 15 -10.96 -11.56 1.23
C LEU A 15 -12.39 -12.11 1.20
N ASN A 16 -13.30 -11.48 1.95
CA ASN A 16 -14.71 -11.81 1.95
C ASN A 16 -15.52 -11.01 0.91
N THR A 17 -15.06 -9.82 0.57
CA THR A 17 -15.73 -8.87 -0.32
C THR A 17 -14.68 -8.02 -1.01
N ILE A 18 -14.86 -7.76 -2.30
CA ILE A 18 -13.97 -6.89 -3.08
C ILE A 18 -14.84 -5.85 -3.75
N ILE A 19 -14.47 -4.58 -3.60
CA ILE A 19 -15.23 -3.46 -4.14
C ILE A 19 -14.25 -2.49 -4.77
N VAL A 20 -14.49 -2.11 -6.01
CA VAL A 20 -13.78 -1.00 -6.64
C VAL A 20 -14.40 0.32 -6.20
N ALA A 21 -13.62 1.19 -5.57
CA ALA A 21 -14.04 2.54 -5.22
C ALA A 21 -13.46 3.53 -6.24
N THR A 22 -14.31 4.28 -6.92
CA THR A 22 -13.89 5.21 -7.99
C THR A 22 -14.80 6.43 -8.04
N ASP A 23 -14.25 7.57 -8.47
CA ASP A 23 -14.98 8.80 -8.81
C ASP A 23 -15.15 8.97 -10.32
N HIS A 24 -14.66 8.02 -11.12
CA HIS A 24 -14.64 8.12 -12.56
C HIS A 24 -15.70 7.21 -13.20
N GLN A 25 -16.62 7.79 -13.98
CA GLN A 25 -17.76 7.06 -14.56
C GLN A 25 -17.33 5.93 -15.50
N GLU A 26 -16.29 6.15 -16.32
CA GLU A 26 -15.81 5.11 -17.23
C GLU A 26 -15.26 3.88 -16.49
N ILE A 27 -14.58 4.09 -15.33
CA ILE A 27 -14.10 2.99 -14.49
C ILE A 27 -15.30 2.25 -13.90
N PHE A 28 -16.28 3.00 -13.37
CA PHE A 28 -17.51 2.43 -12.82
C PHE A 28 -18.23 1.54 -13.85
N ASP A 29 -18.47 2.06 -15.05
CA ASP A 29 -19.15 1.33 -16.14
C ASP A 29 -18.35 0.11 -16.60
N HIS A 30 -17.01 0.23 -16.66
CA HIS A 30 -16.14 -0.89 -17.00
C HIS A 30 -16.21 -2.00 -15.95
N VAL A 31 -16.19 -1.65 -14.66
CA VAL A 31 -16.30 -2.65 -13.57
C VAL A 31 -17.64 -3.35 -13.62
N LYS A 32 -18.74 -2.62 -13.82
CA LYS A 32 -20.07 -3.20 -14.00
C LYS A 32 -20.13 -4.15 -15.21
N LYS A 33 -19.45 -3.81 -16.31
CA LYS A 33 -19.45 -4.60 -17.55
C LYS A 33 -18.79 -5.98 -17.36
N PHE A 34 -17.75 -6.09 -16.54
CA PHE A 34 -17.15 -7.40 -16.26
C PHE A 34 -17.76 -8.10 -15.02
N GLY A 35 -18.81 -7.51 -14.41
CA GLY A 35 -19.53 -8.12 -13.28
C GLY A 35 -18.88 -7.91 -11.91
N GLY A 36 -17.96 -6.95 -11.79
CA GLY A 36 -17.34 -6.59 -10.53
C GLY A 36 -18.25 -5.70 -9.66
N ASP A 37 -18.01 -5.73 -8.35
CA ASP A 37 -18.64 -4.80 -7.42
C ASP A 37 -17.92 -3.46 -7.44
N VAL A 38 -18.69 -2.37 -7.53
CA VAL A 38 -18.16 -1.00 -7.63
C VAL A 38 -19.01 -0.04 -6.85
N CYS A 39 -18.35 0.92 -6.22
CA CYS A 39 -18.94 2.04 -5.49
C CYS A 39 -18.47 3.36 -6.13
N MET A 40 -19.41 4.22 -6.50
CA MET A 40 -19.09 5.60 -6.88
C MET A 40 -18.82 6.40 -5.60
N THR A 41 -17.69 7.08 -5.57
CA THR A 41 -17.25 7.90 -4.44
C THR A 41 -17.08 9.36 -4.88
N ARG A 42 -17.03 10.27 -3.94
CA ARG A 42 -16.83 11.70 -4.24
C ARG A 42 -15.48 11.95 -4.89
N PRO A 43 -15.36 12.94 -5.78
CA PRO A 43 -14.11 13.28 -6.47
C PRO A 43 -13.13 14.09 -5.62
N ASP A 44 -13.56 14.64 -4.49
CA ASP A 44 -12.79 15.54 -3.63
C ASP A 44 -11.95 14.83 -2.56
N HIS A 45 -11.89 13.48 -2.59
CA HIS A 45 -11.00 12.73 -1.71
C HIS A 45 -9.53 13.02 -2.02
N VAL A 46 -8.77 13.36 -0.99
CA VAL A 46 -7.34 13.67 -1.11
C VAL A 46 -6.46 12.42 -1.04
N SER A 47 -7.02 11.29 -0.60
CA SER A 47 -6.27 10.04 -0.47
C SER A 47 -7.11 8.80 -0.78
N GLY A 48 -6.42 7.68 -1.08
CA GLY A 48 -7.06 6.37 -1.21
C GLY A 48 -7.67 5.89 0.12
N THR A 49 -7.13 6.30 1.26
CA THR A 49 -7.64 5.99 2.59
C THR A 49 -9.03 6.58 2.82
N ASP A 50 -9.22 7.87 2.48
CA ASP A 50 -10.53 8.54 2.56
C ASP A 50 -11.55 7.90 1.64
N ARG A 51 -11.14 7.54 0.41
CA ARG A 51 -11.98 6.86 -0.57
C ARG A 51 -12.41 5.47 -0.09
N CYS A 52 -11.52 4.71 0.51
CA CYS A 52 -11.84 3.41 1.12
C CYS A 52 -12.86 3.56 2.25
N TYR A 53 -12.74 4.59 3.09
CA TYR A 53 -13.68 4.82 4.17
C TYR A 53 -15.08 5.18 3.66
N GLU A 54 -15.19 6.02 2.63
CA GLU A 54 -16.51 6.31 2.00
C GLU A 54 -17.12 5.05 1.39
N ALA A 55 -16.33 4.27 0.63
CA ALA A 55 -16.82 3.01 0.04
C ALA A 55 -17.30 2.03 1.11
N LEU A 56 -16.61 1.97 2.25
CA LEU A 56 -17.01 1.16 3.40
C LEU A 56 -18.31 1.64 4.02
N ALA A 57 -18.50 2.96 4.16
CA ALA A 57 -19.72 3.56 4.72
C ALA A 57 -20.98 3.25 3.89
N HIS A 58 -20.83 2.97 2.60
CA HIS A 58 -21.92 2.55 1.73
C HIS A 58 -22.28 1.05 1.89
N GLN A 59 -21.48 0.27 2.65
CA GLN A 59 -21.77 -1.14 2.85
C GLN A 59 -22.74 -1.36 4.02
N GLN A 60 -23.67 -2.30 3.84
CA GLN A 60 -24.58 -2.74 4.91
C GLN A 60 -23.93 -3.73 5.88
N LYS A 61 -22.90 -4.42 5.42
CA LYS A 61 -22.14 -5.39 6.22
C LYS A 61 -21.09 -4.68 7.07
N LYS A 62 -20.82 -5.23 8.25
CA LYS A 62 -19.68 -4.85 9.07
C LYS A 62 -18.48 -5.71 8.70
N TYR A 63 -17.33 -5.09 8.65
CA TYR A 63 -16.04 -5.74 8.40
C TYR A 63 -15.11 -5.41 9.56
N ASP A 64 -14.26 -6.35 9.95
CA ASP A 64 -13.27 -6.12 11.01
C ASP A 64 -12.08 -5.32 10.48
N TYR A 65 -11.70 -5.61 9.22
CA TYR A 65 -10.57 -4.98 8.54
C TYR A 65 -10.90 -4.62 7.09
N ILE A 66 -10.23 -3.59 6.60
CA ILE A 66 -10.30 -3.14 5.23
C ILE A 66 -8.89 -3.19 4.64
N ILE A 67 -8.72 -3.83 3.48
CA ILE A 67 -7.47 -3.84 2.72
C ILE A 67 -7.61 -2.88 1.55
N ASN A 68 -6.78 -1.84 1.53
CA ASN A 68 -6.67 -0.89 0.44
C ASN A 68 -5.63 -1.38 -0.56
N ILE A 69 -6.10 -1.79 -1.74
CA ILE A 69 -5.28 -2.22 -2.87
C ILE A 69 -5.34 -1.12 -3.92
N GLN A 70 -4.18 -0.62 -4.34
CA GLN A 70 -4.11 0.46 -5.32
C GLN A 70 -4.55 -0.03 -6.71
N GLY A 71 -5.32 0.78 -7.43
CA GLY A 71 -5.84 0.42 -8.75
C GLY A 71 -4.79 0.41 -9.88
N ASP A 72 -3.61 0.93 -9.61
CA ASP A 72 -2.42 1.00 -10.47
C ASP A 72 -1.40 -0.13 -10.22
N GLU A 73 -1.77 -1.12 -9.40
CA GLU A 73 -0.96 -2.31 -9.07
C GLU A 73 -1.46 -3.59 -9.78
N PRO A 74 -1.50 -3.65 -11.13
CA PRO A 74 -2.09 -4.78 -11.85
C PRO A 74 -1.29 -6.09 -11.72
N PHE A 75 -0.10 -6.03 -11.11
CA PHE A 75 0.79 -7.18 -10.87
C PHE A 75 0.78 -7.64 -9.41
N ILE A 76 -0.14 -7.11 -8.60
CA ILE A 76 -0.31 -7.61 -7.24
C ILE A 76 -0.60 -9.11 -7.27
N GLN A 77 -0.03 -9.84 -6.32
CA GLN A 77 -0.22 -11.27 -6.24
C GLN A 77 -1.15 -11.62 -5.07
N PRO A 78 -2.03 -12.62 -5.21
CA PRO A 78 -2.94 -13.04 -4.14
C PRO A 78 -2.23 -13.40 -2.83
N ASP A 79 -1.04 -14.01 -2.92
CA ASP A 79 -0.21 -14.38 -1.76
C ASP A 79 0.25 -13.16 -0.94
N GLN A 80 0.42 -11.99 -1.57
CA GLN A 80 0.73 -10.75 -0.86
C GLN A 80 -0.47 -10.25 -0.06
N ILE A 81 -1.67 -10.38 -0.62
CA ILE A 81 -2.91 -10.01 0.08
C ILE A 81 -3.11 -10.96 1.28
N ASP A 82 -2.93 -12.26 1.07
CA ASP A 82 -3.05 -13.27 2.13
C ASP A 82 -1.98 -13.09 3.21
N LEU A 83 -0.75 -12.73 2.82
CA LEU A 83 0.34 -12.39 3.76
C LEU A 83 0.01 -11.18 4.63
N LEU A 84 -0.54 -10.12 4.02
CA LEU A 84 -0.98 -8.94 4.75
C LEU A 84 -2.14 -9.28 5.69
N ALA A 85 -3.13 -10.01 5.21
CA ALA A 85 -4.27 -10.46 6.01
C ALA A 85 -3.84 -11.33 7.19
N GLY A 86 -2.78 -12.11 7.05
CA GLY A 86 -2.20 -12.91 8.13
C GLY A 86 -1.62 -12.10 9.31
N LYS A 87 -1.52 -10.76 9.18
CA LYS A 87 -1.17 -9.85 10.28
C LYS A 87 -2.37 -9.36 11.09
N LEU A 88 -3.59 -9.68 10.63
CA LEU A 88 -4.82 -9.10 11.17
C LEU A 88 -5.39 -10.01 12.27
N ASP A 89 -4.99 -9.75 13.51
CA ASP A 89 -5.27 -10.57 14.71
C ASP A 89 -6.36 -9.98 15.64
N GLY A 90 -7.07 -8.96 15.17
CA GLY A 90 -8.05 -8.20 15.97
C GLY A 90 -7.43 -7.08 16.79
N MET A 91 -6.11 -7.10 17.04
CA MET A 91 -5.38 -6.07 17.79
C MET A 91 -4.58 -5.13 16.88
N THR A 92 -4.12 -5.60 15.74
CA THR A 92 -3.35 -4.83 14.76
C THR A 92 -4.19 -3.64 14.26
N GLU A 93 -3.67 -2.42 14.45
CA GLU A 93 -4.34 -1.19 14.02
C GLU A 93 -4.21 -0.98 12.50
N ILE A 94 -2.97 -1.02 12.02
CA ILE A 94 -2.61 -0.82 10.62
C ILE A 94 -1.56 -1.87 10.27
N ALA A 95 -1.64 -2.44 9.09
CA ALA A 95 -0.59 -3.30 8.54
C ALA A 95 -0.23 -2.90 7.12
N THR A 96 1.02 -3.15 6.71
CA THR A 96 1.51 -2.96 5.34
C THR A 96 2.57 -3.99 4.99
N LEU A 97 3.01 -3.98 3.73
CA LEU A 97 4.06 -4.87 3.26
C LEU A 97 5.38 -4.14 3.06
N ILE A 98 6.45 -4.88 3.26
CA ILE A 98 7.81 -4.45 2.98
C ILE A 98 8.54 -5.52 2.17
N LYS A 99 9.57 -5.10 1.42
CA LYS A 99 10.44 -6.02 0.68
C LYS A 99 11.89 -5.61 0.82
N ALA A 100 12.78 -6.57 1.03
CA ALA A 100 14.21 -6.31 1.07
C ALA A 100 14.71 -5.77 -0.27
N LEU A 101 15.49 -4.69 -0.23
CA LEU A 101 16.16 -4.12 -1.39
C LEU A 101 17.39 -4.96 -1.75
N GLN A 102 17.55 -5.26 -3.05
CA GLN A 102 18.65 -6.05 -3.58
C GLN A 102 19.54 -5.26 -4.55
N LYS A 103 19.08 -4.09 -5.02
CA LYS A 103 19.77 -3.25 -6.00
C LYS A 103 20.08 -1.88 -5.41
N GLU A 104 21.31 -1.42 -5.58
CA GLU A 104 21.79 -0.13 -5.11
C GLU A 104 20.97 1.02 -5.73
N GLU A 105 20.67 0.95 -7.03
CA GLU A 105 19.85 1.93 -7.73
C GLU A 105 18.47 2.15 -7.09
N HIS A 106 17.88 1.11 -6.49
CA HIS A 106 16.61 1.20 -5.80
C HIS A 106 16.74 1.91 -4.44
N LEU A 107 17.88 1.75 -3.75
CA LEU A 107 18.11 2.39 -2.46
C LEU A 107 18.16 3.92 -2.58
N PHE A 108 18.80 4.43 -3.64
CA PHE A 108 18.97 5.87 -3.87
C PHE A 108 17.86 6.50 -4.73
N ASN A 109 16.92 5.70 -5.23
CA ASN A 109 15.76 6.22 -5.97
C ASN A 109 14.71 6.79 -5.00
N ALA A 110 14.45 8.10 -5.08
CA ALA A 110 13.46 8.79 -4.24
C ALA A 110 12.00 8.35 -4.49
N ASN A 111 11.69 7.73 -5.64
CA ASN A 111 10.36 7.19 -5.92
C ASN A 111 10.11 5.86 -5.19
N ILE A 112 11.15 5.17 -4.77
CA ILE A 112 11.07 3.97 -3.94
C ILE A 112 11.13 4.40 -2.47
N VAL A 113 10.04 4.25 -1.75
CA VAL A 113 9.96 4.61 -0.33
C VAL A 113 10.70 3.57 0.50
N LYS A 114 11.69 4.00 1.31
CA LYS A 114 12.38 3.16 2.28
C LYS A 114 11.65 3.17 3.61
N VAL A 115 11.81 2.10 4.36
CA VAL A 115 11.23 1.95 5.69
C VAL A 115 12.23 1.32 6.66
N VAL A 116 12.32 1.89 7.84
CA VAL A 116 13.04 1.28 8.98
C VAL A 116 12.04 0.68 9.94
N ILE A 117 12.39 -0.47 10.49
CA ILE A 117 11.50 -1.26 11.34
C ILE A 117 12.17 -1.57 12.68
N ASN A 118 11.35 -1.84 13.70
CA ASN A 118 11.83 -2.34 14.98
C ASN A 118 11.87 -3.88 15.01
N ASN A 119 12.33 -4.44 16.13
CA ASN A 119 12.47 -5.89 16.31
C ASN A 119 11.11 -6.61 16.43
N THR A 120 10.01 -5.89 16.62
CA THR A 120 8.64 -6.42 16.67
C THR A 120 7.91 -6.32 15.34
N MET A 121 8.65 -6.02 14.25
CA MET A 121 8.09 -5.86 12.91
C MET A 121 7.04 -4.73 12.85
N GLU A 122 7.35 -3.59 13.47
CA GLU A 122 6.58 -2.36 13.33
C GLU A 122 7.44 -1.29 12.63
N ALA A 123 6.83 -0.48 11.78
CA ALA A 123 7.51 0.61 11.09
C ALA A 123 7.87 1.74 12.09
N LEU A 124 9.12 2.17 12.04
CA LEU A 124 9.62 3.31 12.82
C LEU A 124 9.53 4.62 12.03
N TYR A 125 9.84 4.58 10.73
CA TYR A 125 9.79 5.72 9.85
C TYR A 125 9.81 5.28 8.38
N PHE A 126 9.18 6.09 7.51
CA PHE A 126 9.22 5.97 6.06
C PHE A 126 9.91 7.19 5.46
N SER A 127 10.74 6.99 4.44
CA SER A 127 11.43 8.11 3.77
C SER A 127 11.71 7.82 2.29
N ARG A 128 11.69 8.89 1.50
CA ARG A 128 12.20 8.85 0.13
C ARG A 128 13.73 8.84 0.09
N SER A 129 14.39 9.34 1.15
CA SER A 129 15.83 9.26 1.33
C SER A 129 16.28 7.83 1.72
N PRO A 130 17.52 7.44 1.43
CA PRO A 130 18.09 6.20 1.97
C PRO A 130 18.15 6.25 3.50
N ILE A 131 17.47 5.33 4.16
CA ILE A 131 17.49 5.15 5.61
C ILE A 131 17.62 3.66 5.98
N PRO A 132 18.42 3.31 7.04
CA PRO A 132 19.26 4.20 7.87
C PRO A 132 20.54 4.61 7.15
N HIS A 133 21.21 5.66 7.62
CA HIS A 133 22.55 6.02 7.18
C HIS A 133 23.58 5.04 7.77
N ILE A 134 24.47 4.52 6.94
CA ILE A 134 25.55 3.62 7.39
C ILE A 134 26.83 4.42 7.60
N ARG A 135 27.10 4.74 8.85
CA ARG A 135 28.27 5.55 9.23
C ARG A 135 29.58 4.86 8.84
N ASN A 136 30.54 5.65 8.35
CA ASN A 136 31.89 5.20 7.97
C ASN A 136 31.94 4.12 6.88
N THR A 137 30.89 4.05 6.03
CA THR A 137 30.79 3.09 4.93
C THR A 137 30.48 3.84 3.65
N PRO A 138 31.21 3.64 2.55
CA PRO A 138 30.84 4.19 1.24
C PRO A 138 29.45 3.71 0.83
N GLU A 139 28.67 4.58 0.16
CA GLU A 139 27.28 4.29 -0.23
C GLU A 139 27.12 3.00 -1.04
N LYS A 140 28.05 2.74 -1.96
CA LYS A 140 28.08 1.51 -2.78
C LYS A 140 28.15 0.21 -1.98
N ASP A 141 28.61 0.28 -0.72
CA ASP A 141 28.77 -0.89 0.14
C ASP A 141 27.59 -1.06 1.14
N TRP A 142 26.62 -0.14 1.16
CA TRP A 142 25.53 -0.13 2.15
C TRP A 142 24.67 -1.38 2.13
N LEU A 143 24.26 -1.85 0.95
CA LEU A 143 23.44 -3.07 0.82
C LEU A 143 24.17 -4.33 1.32
N GLY A 144 25.51 -4.35 1.27
CA GLY A 144 26.31 -5.44 1.82
C GLY A 144 26.45 -5.39 3.35
N LYS A 145 26.15 -4.26 3.98
CA LYS A 145 26.31 -4.04 5.43
C LYS A 145 25.01 -4.04 6.21
N HIS A 146 23.88 -3.70 5.56
CA HIS A 146 22.58 -3.62 6.22
C HIS A 146 21.47 -4.06 5.29
N LYS A 147 20.43 -4.69 5.84
CA LYS A 147 19.24 -5.08 5.10
C LYS A 147 18.28 -3.90 5.03
N PHE A 148 18.25 -3.23 3.90
CA PHE A 148 17.29 -2.15 3.63
C PHE A 148 15.97 -2.70 3.13
N TYR A 149 14.87 -2.01 3.46
CA TYR A 149 13.54 -2.38 3.00
C TYR A 149 12.90 -1.26 2.18
N LYS A 150 12.21 -1.64 1.10
CA LYS A 150 11.22 -0.79 0.44
C LYS A 150 9.84 -1.08 0.98
N HIS A 151 9.02 -0.07 1.03
CA HIS A 151 7.60 -0.16 1.31
C HIS A 151 6.83 -0.61 0.06
N ILE A 152 5.79 -1.44 0.25
CA ILE A 152 4.81 -1.83 -0.77
C ILE A 152 3.49 -1.17 -0.38
N GLY A 153 2.92 -0.36 -1.29
CA GLY A 153 1.80 0.57 -1.04
C GLY A 153 0.43 -0.05 -0.78
N MET A 154 0.36 -1.27 -0.25
CA MET A 154 -0.87 -1.92 0.17
C MET A 154 -1.02 -1.84 1.67
N TYR A 155 -2.20 -1.44 2.16
CA TYR A 155 -2.48 -1.29 3.58
C TYR A 155 -3.72 -2.06 4.01
N ALA A 156 -3.67 -2.58 5.24
CA ALA A 156 -4.85 -3.05 5.94
C ALA A 156 -5.10 -2.17 7.16
N TYR A 157 -6.36 -1.85 7.41
CA TYR A 157 -6.80 -1.02 8.53
C TYR A 157 -7.87 -1.75 9.31
N ARG A 158 -7.79 -1.73 10.65
CA ARG A 158 -8.92 -2.10 11.47
C ARG A 158 -10.05 -1.07 11.28
N TYR A 159 -11.31 -1.51 11.30
CA TYR A 159 -12.46 -0.67 10.97
C TYR A 159 -12.49 0.65 11.74
N ASP A 160 -12.38 0.57 13.09
CA ASP A 160 -12.40 1.74 13.97
C ASP A 160 -11.21 2.67 13.79
N VAL A 161 -10.07 2.11 13.37
CA VAL A 161 -8.85 2.87 13.08
C VAL A 161 -8.99 3.63 11.77
N LEU A 162 -9.51 3.01 10.70
CA LEU A 162 -9.71 3.67 9.41
C LEU A 162 -10.54 4.96 9.57
N GLU A 163 -11.63 4.90 10.35
CA GLU A 163 -12.43 6.09 10.65
C GLU A 163 -11.62 7.20 11.33
N ARG A 164 -10.76 6.83 12.28
CA ARG A 164 -9.90 7.81 12.99
C ARG A 164 -8.85 8.42 12.07
N LEU A 165 -8.28 7.64 11.16
CA LEU A 165 -7.26 8.11 10.22
C LEU A 165 -7.80 9.20 9.29
N THR A 166 -9.04 9.07 8.78
CA THR A 166 -9.65 10.05 7.89
C THR A 166 -9.96 11.40 8.56
N ARG A 167 -9.94 11.45 9.90
CA ARG A 167 -10.16 12.70 10.68
C ARG A 167 -8.86 13.43 11.01
N LEU A 168 -7.70 12.86 10.69
CA LEU A 168 -6.41 13.48 10.98
C LEU A 168 -6.11 14.61 9.98
N SER A 169 -5.62 15.72 10.51
CA SER A 169 -5.09 16.79 9.68
C SER A 169 -3.76 16.39 9.06
N VAL A 170 -3.48 16.86 7.85
CA VAL A 170 -2.20 16.67 7.16
C VAL A 170 -1.05 17.14 8.05
N SER A 171 -0.08 16.25 8.28
CA SER A 171 1.02 16.45 9.22
C SER A 171 2.26 17.05 8.58
N SER A 172 3.24 17.45 9.40
CA SER A 172 4.46 18.09 8.92
C SER A 172 5.37 17.14 8.14
N LEU A 173 5.53 15.91 8.61
CA LEU A 173 6.36 14.90 7.94
C LEU A 173 5.69 14.40 6.66
N GLU A 174 4.37 14.22 6.67
CA GLU A 174 3.61 13.90 5.47
C GLU A 174 3.82 14.94 4.37
N LYS A 175 3.75 16.23 4.70
CA LYS A 175 4.00 17.31 3.72
C LYS A 175 5.42 17.28 3.19
N ALA A 176 6.40 17.03 4.05
CA ALA A 176 7.82 17.04 3.69
C ALA A 176 8.18 15.88 2.75
N GLU A 177 7.70 14.68 3.05
CA GLU A 177 8.02 13.46 2.29
C GLU A 177 6.94 13.13 1.23
N SER A 178 5.76 13.77 1.26
CA SER A 178 4.57 13.39 0.47
C SER A 178 4.22 11.90 0.69
N LEU A 179 4.14 11.50 1.96
CA LEU A 179 3.86 10.15 2.42
C LEU A 179 2.77 10.17 3.50
N GLU A 180 1.56 9.77 3.16
CA GLU A 180 0.38 9.82 4.04
C GLU A 180 0.60 9.06 5.35
N GLN A 181 1.28 7.91 5.31
CA GLN A 181 1.51 7.07 6.49
C GLN A 181 2.35 7.74 7.58
N LEU A 182 3.08 8.79 7.27
CA LEU A 182 3.79 9.59 8.27
C LEU A 182 2.83 10.36 9.16
N ARG A 183 1.67 10.81 8.65
CA ARG A 183 0.60 11.39 9.46
C ARG A 183 0.15 10.44 10.55
N TRP A 184 0.02 9.15 10.23
CA TRP A 184 -0.41 8.14 11.18
C TRP A 184 0.64 7.91 12.27
N LEU A 185 1.92 7.79 11.89
CA LEU A 185 3.03 7.66 12.85
C LEU A 185 3.15 8.89 13.76
N GLU A 186 3.04 10.11 13.21
CA GLU A 186 3.07 11.36 14.02
C GLU A 186 1.92 11.44 15.03
N ASN A 187 0.79 10.76 14.77
CA ASN A 187 -0.36 10.68 15.68
C ASN A 187 -0.35 9.42 16.57
N GLY A 188 0.77 8.68 16.61
CA GLY A 188 0.99 7.58 17.55
C GLY A 188 0.36 6.25 17.13
N PHE A 189 -0.14 6.10 15.90
CA PHE A 189 -0.60 4.81 15.39
C PHE A 189 0.59 3.90 15.08
N LYS A 190 0.39 2.62 15.32
CA LYS A 190 1.37 1.57 15.00
C LYS A 190 1.07 0.97 13.63
N ILE A 191 2.11 0.78 12.84
CA ILE A 191 2.03 0.14 11.53
C ILE A 191 2.84 -1.14 11.58
N SER A 192 2.15 -2.27 11.69
CA SER A 192 2.76 -3.60 11.59
C SER A 192 3.20 -3.89 10.16
N VAL A 193 4.32 -4.57 9.97
CA VAL A 193 4.81 -4.91 8.64
C VAL A 193 4.95 -6.41 8.44
N ALA A 194 4.70 -6.88 7.21
CA ALA A 194 5.06 -8.22 6.77
C ALA A 194 6.05 -8.14 5.60
N GLU A 195 7.10 -8.96 5.63
CA GLU A 195 8.08 -9.01 4.54
C GLU A 195 7.60 -9.95 3.44
N THR A 196 7.40 -9.43 2.22
CA THR A 196 7.12 -10.22 1.02
C THR A 196 8.39 -10.50 0.23
N LEU A 197 8.45 -11.66 -0.41
CA LEU A 197 9.49 -12.00 -1.38
C LEU A 197 9.08 -11.66 -2.81
N THR A 198 7.79 -11.43 -3.04
CA THR A 198 7.21 -11.15 -4.35
C THR A 198 7.50 -9.71 -4.77
N GLU A 199 7.94 -9.51 -6.01
CA GLU A 199 8.10 -8.19 -6.61
C GLU A 199 6.82 -7.76 -7.30
N THR A 200 6.36 -6.55 -7.02
CA THR A 200 5.27 -5.91 -7.76
C THR A 200 5.79 -4.68 -8.47
N ILE A 201 5.22 -4.41 -9.63
CA ILE A 201 5.53 -3.24 -10.45
C ILE A 201 4.24 -2.43 -10.50
N GLY A 202 4.22 -1.31 -9.76
CA GLY A 202 3.19 -0.29 -9.94
C GLY A 202 3.34 0.38 -11.31
N ILE A 203 2.24 0.86 -11.86
CA ILE A 203 2.21 1.56 -13.16
C ILE A 203 1.83 3.01 -12.92
N ASP A 204 2.81 3.84 -12.63
CA ASP A 204 2.65 5.28 -12.42
C ASP A 204 2.89 6.09 -13.70
N THR A 205 3.69 5.56 -14.62
CA THR A 205 4.10 6.25 -15.84
C THR A 205 3.85 5.39 -17.10
N PRO A 206 3.75 6.00 -18.30
CA PRO A 206 3.70 5.24 -19.56
C PRO A 206 4.90 4.31 -19.75
N GLU A 207 6.07 4.69 -19.24
CA GLU A 207 7.30 3.90 -19.28
C GLU A 207 7.18 2.65 -18.41
N ASP A 208 6.52 2.74 -17.24
CA ASP A 208 6.22 1.60 -16.37
C ASP A 208 5.32 0.61 -17.10
N LEU A 209 4.28 1.11 -17.78
CA LEU A 209 3.40 0.26 -18.58
C LEU A 209 4.17 -0.49 -19.68
N GLN A 210 5.09 0.19 -20.40
CA GLN A 210 5.90 -0.45 -21.43
C GLN A 210 6.81 -1.53 -20.83
N ARG A 211 7.47 -1.27 -19.69
CA ARG A 211 8.30 -2.26 -18.97
C ARG A 211 7.48 -3.47 -18.54
N ALA A 212 6.29 -3.22 -18.01
CA ALA A 212 5.37 -4.25 -17.58
C ALA A 212 4.92 -5.16 -18.73
N LEU A 213 4.62 -4.59 -19.91
CA LEU A 213 4.23 -5.34 -21.12
C LEU A 213 5.40 -6.17 -21.70
N GLN A 214 6.65 -5.74 -21.52
CA GLN A 214 7.83 -6.51 -21.92
C GLN A 214 8.09 -7.71 -21.01
N GLY A 215 7.79 -7.59 -19.72
CA GLY A 215 7.92 -8.67 -18.73
C GLY A 215 6.82 -9.74 -18.80
N LEU A 216 5.75 -9.50 -19.55
CA LEU A 216 4.65 -10.45 -19.80
C LEU A 216 4.87 -11.38 -21.01
N LYS A 217 5.98 -11.21 -21.76
CA LYS A 217 6.39 -12.10 -22.84
C LYS A 217 7.40 -13.12 -22.35
#